data_26eb241e1ad09fce43d2e0c88a3eaa43
#
_entry.id   26eb241e1ad09fce43d2e0c88a3eaa43
#
_cell.length_a   1.000
_cell.length_b   1.000
_cell.length_c   1.000
_cell.angle_alpha   90.00
_cell.angle_beta   90.00
_cell.angle_gamma   90.00
#
_symmetry.space_group_name_H-M   'P 1'
#
loop_
_entity.id
_entity.type
_entity.pdbx_description
1 polymer ?
#
loop_
_entity_poly.entity_id
_entity_poly.type
_entity_poly.pdbx_seq_one_letter_code
_entity_poly.pdbx_strand_id
1 'polypeptide(L)'
;MMELEALQAVLPQIRELGASIVAISPQRPSYGRAVRRRAALEFDVLSDQGLEVAEAFGLAFTLPSYLEELYRSYGHTLDTFHGEPAYRLPMPARYVIDRQGQIRAADVNADYTVRPDPEETLAQLGTPAWHTRPRQPTQRSPQSQQRGI
;
A
#
# COMPACT_ATOMS: atom_id res chain seq x y z
N MET A 1 1.04 6.57 -13.26
CA MET A 1 1.81 7.84 -13.30
C MET A 1 1.04 8.94 -12.61
N MET A 2 -0.14 9.32 -13.09
CA MET A 2 -0.95 10.42 -12.52
C MET A 2 -1.15 10.35 -11.00
N GLU A 3 -1.37 9.17 -10.43
CA GLU A 3 -1.53 9.01 -8.97
C GLU A 3 -0.27 9.35 -8.19
N LEU A 4 0.90 8.90 -8.64
CA LEU A 4 2.17 9.20 -7.97
C LEU A 4 2.52 10.68 -8.08
N GLU A 5 2.21 11.31 -9.19
CA GLU A 5 2.37 12.76 -9.38
C GLU A 5 1.42 13.56 -8.49
N ALA A 6 0.18 13.11 -8.34
CA ALA A 6 -0.78 13.73 -7.43
C ALA A 6 -0.33 13.61 -5.96
N LEU A 7 0.20 12.46 -5.56
CA LEU A 7 0.80 12.27 -4.23
C LEU A 7 2.07 13.12 -4.03
N GLN A 8 2.89 13.26 -5.08
CA GLN A 8 4.05 14.15 -5.03
C GLN A 8 3.65 15.61 -4.78
N ALA A 9 2.55 16.05 -5.39
CA ALA A 9 2.07 17.42 -5.23
C ALA A 9 1.67 17.75 -3.77
N VAL A 10 1.16 16.77 -3.02
CA VAL A 10 0.76 16.95 -1.62
C VAL A 10 1.82 16.48 -0.62
N LEU A 11 2.97 16.02 -1.09
CA LEU A 11 4.04 15.51 -0.22
C LEU A 11 4.51 16.54 0.84
N PRO A 12 4.63 17.83 0.55
CA PRO A 12 4.97 18.82 1.58
C PRO A 12 3.99 18.80 2.75
N GLN A 13 2.67 18.77 2.49
CA GLN A 13 1.65 18.73 3.53
C GLN A 13 1.70 17.41 4.33
N ILE A 14 1.97 16.30 3.66
CA ILE A 14 2.15 14.99 4.32
C ILE A 14 3.33 15.04 5.29
N ARG A 15 4.44 15.62 4.87
CA ARG A 15 5.64 15.81 5.71
C ARG A 15 5.38 16.74 6.90
N GLU A 16 4.62 17.80 6.72
CA GLU A 16 4.19 18.69 7.81
C GLU A 16 3.37 17.97 8.87
N LEU A 17 2.57 16.97 8.47
CA LEU A 17 1.82 16.10 9.36
C LEU A 17 2.68 14.98 9.99
N GLY A 18 3.98 14.96 9.74
CA GLY A 18 4.93 13.99 10.30
C GLY A 18 4.88 12.62 9.66
N ALA A 19 4.35 12.52 8.46
CA ALA A 19 4.25 11.29 7.69
C ALA A 19 5.23 11.26 6.50
N SER A 20 5.45 10.08 5.95
CA SER A 20 6.20 9.84 4.73
C SER A 20 5.41 8.93 3.80
N ILE A 21 5.78 8.92 2.53
CA ILE A 21 5.19 8.06 1.51
C ILE A 21 6.22 7.01 1.08
N VAL A 22 5.75 5.80 0.85
CA VAL A 22 6.46 4.78 0.07
C VAL A 22 5.47 4.17 -0.91
N ALA A 23 5.86 4.06 -2.18
CA ALA A 23 5.12 3.31 -3.17
C ALA A 23 5.74 1.94 -3.35
N ILE A 24 4.93 0.92 -3.55
CA ILE A 24 5.37 -0.46 -3.76
C ILE A 24 4.73 -0.98 -5.05
N SER A 25 5.54 -1.60 -5.90
CA SER A 25 5.13 -2.10 -7.20
C SER A 25 5.76 -3.47 -7.46
N PRO A 26 5.08 -4.39 -8.15
CA PRO A 26 5.66 -5.67 -8.54
C PRO A 26 6.72 -5.53 -9.65
N GLN A 27 6.85 -4.37 -10.23
CA GLN A 27 7.80 -4.11 -11.31
C GLN A 27 9.24 -4.23 -10.83
N ARG A 28 10.15 -4.59 -11.75
CA ARG A 28 11.58 -4.66 -11.46
C ARG A 28 12.12 -3.31 -10.95
N PRO A 29 13.15 -3.31 -10.10
CA PRO A 29 13.70 -2.08 -9.52
C PRO A 29 14.13 -1.02 -10.53
N SER A 30 14.57 -1.45 -11.73
CA SER A 30 14.93 -0.53 -12.81
C SER A 30 13.76 0.33 -13.28
N TYR A 31 12.55 -0.24 -13.34
CA TYR A 31 11.34 0.48 -13.69
C TYR A 31 10.94 1.47 -12.59
N GLY A 32 11.00 1.07 -11.33
CA GLY A 32 10.73 1.96 -10.20
C GLY A 32 11.66 3.19 -10.21
N ARG A 33 12.97 2.95 -10.44
CA ARG A 33 13.94 4.05 -10.58
C ARG A 33 13.64 4.96 -11.77
N ALA A 34 13.22 4.40 -12.91
CA ALA A 34 12.84 5.16 -14.09
C ALA A 34 11.61 6.03 -13.85
N VAL A 35 10.58 5.47 -13.21
CA VAL A 35 9.37 6.20 -12.82
C VAL A 35 9.69 7.34 -11.86
N ARG A 36 10.50 7.06 -10.82
CA ARG A 36 10.92 8.06 -9.85
C ARG A 36 11.63 9.25 -10.51
N ARG A 37 12.56 8.99 -11.42
CA ARG A 37 13.24 10.06 -12.16
C ARG A 37 12.32 10.84 -13.08
N ARG A 38 11.46 10.12 -13.84
CA ARG A 38 10.58 10.72 -14.84
C ARG A 38 9.53 11.64 -14.22
N ALA A 39 8.97 11.23 -13.08
CA ALA A 39 7.96 11.98 -12.35
C ALA A 39 8.55 12.88 -11.23
N ALA A 40 9.89 12.98 -11.14
CA ALA A 40 10.59 13.75 -10.11
C ALA A 40 10.09 13.47 -8.69
N LEU A 41 9.85 12.18 -8.36
CA LEU A 41 9.33 11.79 -7.07
C LEU A 41 10.41 11.90 -5.98
N GLU A 42 10.04 12.52 -4.87
CA GLU A 42 10.89 12.66 -3.68
C GLU A 42 10.66 11.57 -2.64
N PHE A 43 9.81 10.60 -2.93
CA PHE A 43 9.58 9.40 -2.12
C PHE A 43 10.02 8.15 -2.87
N ASP A 44 10.20 7.07 -2.12
CA ASP A 44 10.71 5.82 -2.68
C ASP A 44 9.64 5.02 -3.42
N VAL A 45 10.06 4.40 -4.52
CA VAL A 45 9.28 3.41 -5.27
C VAL A 45 10.02 2.09 -5.14
N LEU A 46 9.53 1.23 -4.29
CA LEU A 46 10.10 -0.08 -3.98
C LEU A 46 9.55 -1.15 -4.91
N SER A 47 10.31 -2.23 -5.04
CA SER A 47 9.96 -3.38 -5.87
C SER A 47 9.58 -4.56 -5.00
N ASP A 48 8.38 -5.09 -5.19
CA ASP A 48 7.86 -6.31 -4.58
C ASP A 48 7.82 -7.44 -5.62
N GLN A 49 8.98 -7.82 -6.12
CA GLN A 49 9.10 -8.98 -7.02
C GLN A 49 8.70 -10.24 -6.26
N GLY A 50 7.86 -11.08 -6.87
CA GLY A 50 7.29 -12.25 -6.20
C GLY A 50 6.04 -11.95 -5.36
N LEU A 51 5.63 -10.68 -5.23
CA LEU A 51 4.41 -10.25 -4.53
C LEU A 51 4.33 -10.65 -3.05
N GLU A 52 5.47 -10.76 -2.36
CA GLU A 52 5.51 -11.16 -0.94
C GLU A 52 4.78 -10.13 -0.05
N VAL A 53 5.01 -8.85 -0.28
CA VAL A 53 4.33 -7.78 0.45
C VAL A 53 2.85 -7.73 0.08
N ALA A 54 2.52 -7.83 -1.20
CA ALA A 54 1.14 -7.87 -1.65
C ALA A 54 0.37 -9.06 -1.07
N GLU A 55 0.99 -10.23 -0.97
CA GLU A 55 0.40 -11.41 -0.32
C GLU A 55 0.17 -11.17 1.18
N ALA A 56 1.13 -10.60 1.87
CA ALA A 56 1.02 -10.29 3.30
C ALA A 56 -0.15 -9.33 3.59
N PHE A 57 -0.46 -8.41 2.67
CA PHE A 57 -1.61 -7.52 2.75
C PHE A 57 -2.91 -8.12 2.17
N GLY A 58 -2.87 -9.35 1.65
CA GLY A 58 -4.04 -10.00 1.04
C GLY A 58 -4.46 -9.40 -0.31
N LEU A 59 -3.54 -8.75 -1.00
CA LEU A 59 -3.80 -8.01 -2.24
C LEU A 59 -3.48 -8.81 -3.51
N ALA A 60 -2.66 -9.86 -3.41
CA ALA A 60 -2.23 -10.62 -4.58
C ALA A 60 -3.37 -11.47 -5.14
N PHE A 61 -3.56 -11.43 -6.44
CA PHE A 61 -4.53 -12.27 -7.15
C PHE A 61 -3.95 -12.74 -8.49
N THR A 62 -4.51 -13.83 -9.03
CA THR A 62 -4.13 -14.37 -10.33
C THR A 62 -5.14 -13.93 -11.38
N LEU A 63 -4.66 -13.40 -12.50
CA LEU A 63 -5.52 -13.08 -13.64
C LEU A 63 -6.14 -14.35 -14.21
N PRO A 64 -7.45 -14.36 -14.52
CA PRO A 64 -8.05 -15.42 -15.29
C PRO A 64 -7.38 -15.60 -16.66
N SER A 65 -7.26 -16.84 -17.15
CA SER A 65 -6.53 -17.18 -18.38
C SER A 65 -7.02 -16.41 -19.61
N TYR A 66 -8.31 -16.14 -19.73
CA TYR A 66 -8.86 -15.35 -20.84
C TYR A 66 -8.37 -13.89 -20.85
N LEU A 67 -8.11 -13.32 -19.68
CA LEU A 67 -7.51 -11.98 -19.58
C LEU A 67 -6.01 -12.01 -19.87
N GLU A 68 -5.30 -13.07 -19.49
CA GLU A 68 -3.90 -13.26 -19.87
C GLU A 68 -3.72 -13.25 -21.38
N GLU A 69 -4.56 -14.01 -22.11
CA GLU A 69 -4.52 -14.07 -23.57
C GLU A 69 -4.80 -12.70 -24.19
N LEU A 70 -5.78 -11.97 -23.63
CA LEU A 70 -6.11 -10.63 -24.07
C LEU A 70 -4.94 -9.66 -23.90
N TYR A 71 -4.31 -9.65 -22.71
CA TYR A 71 -3.13 -8.80 -22.46
C TYR A 71 -1.97 -9.16 -23.39
N ARG A 72 -1.72 -10.43 -23.64
CA ARG A 72 -0.70 -10.88 -24.58
C ARG A 72 -0.99 -10.41 -26.01
N SER A 73 -2.25 -10.47 -26.45
CA SER A 73 -2.65 -10.04 -27.78
C SER A 73 -2.45 -8.54 -28.02
N TYR A 74 -2.51 -7.73 -26.95
CA TYR A 74 -2.19 -6.30 -27.00
C TYR A 74 -0.70 -5.99 -26.79
N GLY A 75 0.17 -6.99 -26.73
CA GLY A 75 1.61 -6.81 -26.55
C GLY A 75 2.03 -6.45 -25.13
N HIS A 76 1.12 -6.57 -24.15
CA HIS A 76 1.44 -6.38 -22.74
C HIS A 76 1.97 -7.69 -22.13
N THR A 77 3.28 -7.83 -22.13
CA THR A 77 3.96 -8.95 -21.46
C THR A 77 4.26 -8.56 -20.03
N LEU A 78 3.35 -8.85 -19.09
CA LEU A 78 3.50 -8.53 -17.66
C LEU A 78 4.73 -9.20 -17.05
N ASP A 79 5.07 -10.39 -17.46
CA ASP A 79 6.28 -11.12 -17.09
C ASP A 79 7.57 -10.33 -17.41
N THR A 80 7.61 -9.57 -18.48
CA THR A 80 8.73 -8.69 -18.81
C THR A 80 8.92 -7.58 -17.78
N PHE A 81 7.83 -7.03 -17.24
CA PHE A 81 7.86 -5.93 -16.27
C PHE A 81 8.02 -6.43 -14.83
N HIS A 82 7.36 -7.52 -14.50
CA HIS A 82 7.31 -8.04 -13.12
C HIS A 82 8.36 -9.13 -12.86
N GLY A 83 8.84 -9.81 -13.90
CA GLY A 83 9.81 -10.90 -13.77
C GLY A 83 9.22 -12.23 -13.30
N GLU A 84 7.89 -12.34 -13.21
CA GLU A 84 7.17 -13.54 -12.82
C GLU A 84 6.51 -14.20 -14.03
N PRO A 85 6.58 -15.55 -14.14
CA PRO A 85 5.96 -16.28 -15.24
C PRO A 85 4.43 -16.40 -15.14
N ALA A 86 3.88 -16.20 -13.94
CA ALA A 86 2.45 -16.22 -13.69
C ALA A 86 1.88 -14.80 -13.71
N TYR A 87 0.70 -14.66 -14.27
CA TYR A 87 -0.02 -13.37 -14.31
C TYR A 87 -0.68 -13.08 -12.96
N ARG A 88 0.17 -12.90 -11.96
CA ARG A 88 -0.23 -12.47 -10.63
C ARG A 88 -0.01 -10.96 -10.51
N LEU A 89 -1.00 -10.29 -9.96
CA LEU A 89 -1.00 -8.85 -9.79
C LEU A 89 -1.45 -8.49 -8.37
N PRO A 90 -0.98 -7.35 -7.82
CA PRO A 90 -1.55 -6.81 -6.61
C PRO A 90 -2.79 -5.99 -6.93
N MET A 91 -3.86 -6.09 -6.12
CA MET A 91 -4.91 -5.10 -6.11
C MET A 91 -4.32 -3.73 -5.73
N PRO A 92 -4.73 -2.66 -6.40
CA PRO A 92 -4.37 -1.32 -5.99
C PRO A 92 -4.87 -1.02 -4.58
N ALA A 93 -4.00 -0.51 -3.74
CA ALA A 93 -4.33 -0.19 -2.37
C ALA A 93 -3.53 1.02 -1.87
N ARG A 94 -4.14 1.77 -0.96
CA ARG A 94 -3.48 2.82 -0.19
C ARG A 94 -3.78 2.62 1.28
N TYR A 95 -2.74 2.64 2.10
CA TYR A 95 -2.84 2.48 3.55
C TYR A 95 -2.23 3.68 4.25
N VAL A 96 -2.86 4.08 5.35
CA VAL A 96 -2.26 4.96 6.34
C VAL A 96 -1.91 4.12 7.55
N ILE A 97 -0.62 4.06 7.88
CA ILE A 97 -0.08 3.21 8.94
C ILE A 97 0.57 4.12 9.99
N ASP A 98 0.22 3.94 11.26
CA ASP A 98 0.78 4.74 12.33
C ASP A 98 2.19 4.27 12.78
N ARG A 99 2.80 5.01 13.69
CA ARG A 99 4.14 4.71 14.22
C ARG A 99 4.21 3.41 15.02
N GLN A 100 3.08 2.87 15.44
CA GLN A 100 2.97 1.58 16.10
C GLN A 100 2.77 0.42 15.12
N GLY A 101 2.77 0.70 13.81
CA GLY A 101 2.56 -0.30 12.76
C GLY A 101 1.10 -0.70 12.56
N GLN A 102 0.16 0.09 13.06
CA GLN A 102 -1.27 -0.20 12.89
C GLN A 102 -1.83 0.54 11.69
N ILE A 103 -2.64 -0.16 10.90
CA ILE A 103 -3.38 0.42 9.78
C ILE A 103 -4.53 1.26 10.35
N ARG A 104 -4.51 2.55 10.06
CA ARG A 104 -5.52 3.53 10.49
C ARG A 104 -6.53 3.83 9.39
N ALA A 105 -6.13 3.71 8.15
CA ALA A 105 -7.00 3.83 7.00
C ALA A 105 -6.54 2.88 5.91
N ALA A 106 -7.49 2.31 5.19
CA ALA A 106 -7.25 1.43 4.08
C ALA A 106 -8.21 1.77 2.95
N ASP A 107 -7.68 1.93 1.77
CA ASP A 107 -8.42 2.02 0.53
C ASP A 107 -7.92 0.91 -0.40
N VAL A 108 -8.77 -0.05 -0.66
CA VAL A 108 -8.49 -1.20 -1.52
C VAL A 108 -9.61 -1.30 -2.54
N ASN A 109 -9.28 -1.20 -3.82
CA ASN A 109 -10.29 -1.25 -4.86
C ASN A 109 -9.87 -2.21 -5.97
N ALA A 110 -10.73 -3.19 -6.26
CA ALA A 110 -10.55 -4.12 -7.36
C ALA A 110 -10.64 -3.42 -8.73
N ASP A 111 -11.35 -2.31 -8.83
CA ASP A 111 -11.34 -1.43 -9.98
C ASP A 111 -10.11 -0.54 -9.93
N TYR A 112 -9.10 -0.88 -10.73
CA TYR A 112 -7.83 -0.14 -10.82
C TYR A 112 -7.97 1.29 -11.36
N THR A 113 -9.12 1.66 -11.91
CA THR A 113 -9.40 3.02 -12.39
C THR A 113 -9.82 3.96 -11.27
N VAL A 114 -10.28 3.40 -10.16
CA VAL A 114 -10.69 4.16 -8.96
C VAL A 114 -9.51 4.29 -8.02
N ARG A 115 -9.16 5.52 -7.70
CA ARG A 115 -8.08 5.86 -6.77
C ARG A 115 -8.59 6.88 -5.76
N PRO A 116 -8.19 6.76 -4.46
CA PRO A 116 -8.53 7.77 -3.49
C PRO A 116 -7.86 9.10 -3.83
N ASP A 117 -8.56 10.18 -3.57
CA ASP A 117 -8.00 11.51 -3.73
C ASP A 117 -6.86 11.74 -2.70
N PRO A 118 -5.76 12.40 -3.07
CA PRO A 118 -4.71 12.77 -2.12
C PRO A 118 -5.21 13.57 -0.92
N GLU A 119 -6.21 14.44 -1.08
CA GLU A 119 -6.85 15.19 0.00
C GLU A 119 -7.52 14.30 1.04
N GLU A 120 -8.08 13.17 0.65
CA GLU A 120 -8.64 12.19 1.60
C GLU A 120 -7.54 11.63 2.52
N THR A 121 -6.37 11.35 1.96
CA THR A 121 -5.21 10.91 2.75
C THR A 121 -4.73 11.98 3.71
N LEU A 122 -4.68 13.25 3.28
CA LEU A 122 -4.35 14.37 4.16
C LEU A 122 -5.36 14.52 5.30
N ALA A 123 -6.66 14.38 5.01
CA ALA A 123 -7.70 14.43 6.02
C ALA A 123 -7.55 13.31 7.06
N GLN A 124 -7.22 12.10 6.61
CA GLN A 124 -6.97 10.95 7.50
C GLN A 124 -5.75 11.17 8.40
N LEU A 125 -4.66 11.71 7.87
CA LEU A 125 -3.45 12.06 8.63
C LEU A 125 -3.69 13.19 9.63
N GLY A 126 -4.60 14.12 9.34
CA GLY A 126 -4.99 15.22 10.21
C GLY A 126 -5.92 14.84 11.36
N THR A 127 -6.41 13.60 11.43
CA THR A 127 -7.34 13.16 12.48
C THR A 127 -6.62 12.91 13.81
N PRO A 128 -7.29 13.12 14.96
CA PRO A 128 -6.72 12.77 16.27
C PRO A 128 -6.31 11.29 16.37
N ALA A 129 -6.99 10.40 15.66
CA ALA A 129 -6.67 8.97 15.62
C ALA A 129 -5.25 8.67 15.12
N TRP A 130 -4.72 9.48 14.21
CA TRP A 130 -3.35 9.36 13.72
C TRP A 130 -2.30 9.60 14.81
N HIS A 131 -2.59 10.49 15.75
CA HIS A 131 -1.68 10.91 16.81
C HIS A 131 -1.89 10.17 18.14
N THR A 132 -3.00 9.45 18.32
CA THR A 132 -3.31 8.75 19.57
C THR A 132 -2.58 7.41 19.65
N ARG A 133 -1.96 7.16 20.82
CA ARG A 133 -1.46 5.82 21.14
C ARG A 133 -2.63 4.83 21.18
N PRO A 134 -2.50 3.59 20.63
CA PRO A 134 -3.49 2.56 20.85
C PRO A 134 -3.68 2.36 22.36
N ARG A 135 -4.93 2.21 22.79
CA ARG A 135 -5.21 1.79 24.17
C ARG A 135 -4.58 0.42 24.37
N GLN A 136 -3.64 0.32 25.28
CA GLN A 136 -3.15 -0.99 25.70
C GLN A 136 -4.34 -1.82 26.17
N PRO A 137 -4.48 -3.09 25.77
CA PRO A 137 -5.49 -3.95 26.35
C PRO A 137 -5.25 -4.00 27.85
N THR A 138 -6.25 -3.62 28.62
CA THR A 138 -6.22 -3.72 30.07
C THR A 138 -5.90 -5.15 30.46
N GLN A 139 -4.73 -5.38 31.04
CA GLN A 139 -4.41 -6.67 31.66
C GLN A 139 -5.46 -6.90 32.74
N ARG A 140 -6.33 -7.87 32.52
CA ARG A 140 -7.20 -8.38 33.60
C ARG A 140 -6.27 -8.96 34.66
N SER A 141 -6.20 -8.31 35.80
CA SER A 141 -5.58 -8.89 37.00
C SER A 141 -6.23 -10.22 37.29
N PRO A 142 -5.46 -11.30 37.55
CA PRO A 142 -6.03 -12.56 37.98
C PRO A 142 -6.69 -12.35 39.34
N GLN A 143 -8.01 -12.51 39.37
CA GLN A 143 -8.73 -12.56 40.65
C GLN A 143 -8.21 -13.78 41.43
N SER A 144 -7.53 -13.52 42.51
CA SER A 144 -7.19 -14.50 43.53
C SER A 144 -8.44 -15.17 44.05
N GLN A 145 -8.70 -16.39 43.60
CA GLN A 145 -9.65 -17.28 44.27
C GLN A 145 -9.01 -17.72 45.59
N GLN A 146 -9.26 -16.97 46.63
CA GLN A 146 -9.15 -17.52 48.00
C GLN A 146 -10.42 -18.37 48.21
N ARG A 147 -10.26 -19.68 48.11
CA ARG A 147 -11.18 -20.64 48.71
C ARG A 147 -10.74 -20.76 50.17
N GLY A 148 -11.58 -20.23 51.07
CA GLY A 148 -11.56 -20.58 52.47
C GLY A 148 -12.07 -22.01 52.67
N ILE A 149 -11.50 -22.63 53.62
CA ILE A 149 -11.76 -23.95 54.21
C ILE A 149 -13.16 -23.97 54.80
#